data_0b059127e8c87ea34ca7bc8e99d9aa52
#
_entry.id   0b059127e8c87ea34ca7bc8e99d9aa52
#
_cell.length_a   1.000
_cell.length_b   1.000
_cell.length_c   1.000
_cell.angle_alpha   90.00
_cell.angle_beta   90.00
_cell.angle_gamma   90.00
#
_symmetry.space_group_name_H-M   'P 1'
#
loop_
_entity.id
_entity.type
_entity.pdbx_description
1 polymer ?
#
loop_
_entity_poly.entity_id
_entity_poly.type
_entity_poly.pdbx_seq_one_letter_code
_entity_poly.pdbx_strand_id
1 'polypeptide(L)'
;QQGLGSGVIVRRAENTFYVLTNNHVAGKADEIKVKLNDGREFGAKLVGADERQDIALVSFESKDNEGIVVAKLGDSDAVQTGDICLAMGAPLGYSQSVTQGIVSATGRSGTQIGNMNDFIQTDAAINQGNSGGPLVNIYGEVIGINTWIASNSGGSVGLGFSIPINSIKRAIDDFISKGKISYGWLGVSLADITDNYKEALGIKGQNGAFASQVFLDSPAHLGGMQAGDFIIELNGRAVKGQNDLVREVGYLPAGETANFKVIRGGKTVSLSVKITERTKDAGNDNAKLWPGFIASPLSKKLRESLKVDDKVKGVAVTNVLEKSPAAALRIQNGDIITAVNDKKVTNVSEFYDALDLSKNKEIWFDVYNEGHTISTGRYKF
;
A
#
# COMPACT_ATOMS: atom_id res chain seq x y z
N GLN A 1 14.27 10.74 -25.49
CA GLN A 1 12.89 11.25 -25.68
C GLN A 1 12.71 12.44 -24.73
N GLN A 2 12.33 13.59 -25.25
CA GLN A 2 12.03 14.75 -24.43
C GLN A 2 10.66 14.55 -23.78
N GLY A 3 10.64 14.32 -22.45
CA GLY A 3 9.41 14.28 -21.65
C GLY A 3 8.98 15.70 -21.28
N LEU A 4 7.67 15.96 -21.23
CA LEU A 4 7.08 17.20 -20.77
C LEU A 4 6.17 16.92 -19.58
N GLY A 5 6.22 17.78 -18.57
CA GLY A 5 5.34 17.74 -17.43
C GLY A 5 5.29 19.08 -16.73
N SER A 6 4.58 19.12 -15.64
CA SER A 6 4.43 20.30 -14.78
C SER A 6 5.04 20.06 -13.41
N GLY A 7 5.19 21.12 -12.65
CA GLY A 7 5.63 21.07 -11.26
C GLY A 7 5.12 22.26 -10.48
N VAL A 8 5.27 22.20 -9.18
CA VAL A 8 4.95 23.31 -8.25
C VAL A 8 6.07 23.53 -7.27
N ILE A 9 6.47 24.79 -7.09
CA ILE A 9 7.52 25.18 -6.12
C ILE A 9 6.91 25.07 -4.71
N VAL A 10 7.42 24.14 -3.90
CA VAL A 10 6.85 23.81 -2.58
C VAL A 10 7.72 24.21 -1.40
N ARG A 11 9.01 24.50 -1.65
CA ARG A 11 9.95 24.91 -0.60
C ARG A 11 11.04 25.79 -1.19
N ARG A 12 11.57 26.67 -0.36
CA ARG A 12 12.78 27.46 -0.63
C ARG A 12 13.72 27.38 0.57
N ALA A 13 15.01 27.22 0.29
CA ALA A 13 16.09 27.35 1.26
C ALA A 13 17.17 28.26 0.62
N GLU A 14 17.32 29.48 1.15
CA GLU A 14 18.20 30.50 0.60
C GLU A 14 17.92 30.77 -0.90
N ASN A 15 18.84 30.36 -1.79
CA ASN A 15 18.74 30.50 -3.24
C ASN A 15 18.29 29.22 -3.95
N THR A 16 18.04 28.14 -3.19
CA THR A 16 17.59 26.86 -3.72
C THR A 16 16.08 26.76 -3.64
N PHE A 17 15.46 26.45 -4.77
CA PHE A 17 14.02 26.22 -4.90
C PHE A 17 13.74 24.76 -5.17
N TYR A 18 12.76 24.20 -4.45
CA TYR A 18 12.35 22.81 -4.58
C TYR A 18 11.02 22.72 -5.29
N VAL A 19 10.99 21.96 -6.38
CA VAL A 19 9.81 21.75 -7.23
C VAL A 19 9.34 20.33 -7.08
N LEU A 20 8.08 20.18 -6.67
CA LEU A 20 7.40 18.89 -6.61
C LEU A 20 6.79 18.59 -7.98
N THR A 21 6.95 17.34 -8.43
CA THR A 21 6.40 16.81 -9.68
C THR A 21 6.13 15.31 -9.55
N ASN A 22 5.74 14.63 -10.63
CA ASN A 22 5.60 13.17 -10.62
C ASN A 22 6.93 12.44 -10.91
N ASN A 23 7.06 11.22 -10.37
CA ASN A 23 8.19 10.36 -10.66
C ASN A 23 8.24 9.98 -12.15
N HIS A 24 7.10 9.67 -12.77
CA HIS A 24 7.06 9.33 -14.20
C HIS A 24 7.46 10.51 -15.10
N VAL A 25 7.43 11.77 -14.60
CA VAL A 25 7.88 12.98 -15.30
C VAL A 25 9.39 13.16 -15.17
N ALA A 26 9.95 13.10 -13.96
CA ALA A 26 11.33 13.49 -13.69
C ALA A 26 12.22 12.41 -13.09
N GLY A 27 11.66 11.33 -12.56
CA GLY A 27 12.41 10.36 -11.74
C GLY A 27 13.49 9.57 -12.48
N LYS A 28 13.40 9.48 -13.80
CA LYS A 28 14.37 8.75 -14.66
C LYS A 28 15.00 9.64 -15.73
N ALA A 29 14.91 10.97 -15.59
CA ALA A 29 15.44 11.91 -16.56
C ALA A 29 16.96 12.09 -16.38
N ASP A 30 17.71 12.04 -17.48
CA ASP A 30 19.16 12.30 -17.49
C ASP A 30 19.45 13.80 -17.31
N GLU A 31 18.60 14.66 -17.84
CA GLU A 31 18.68 16.13 -17.73
C GLU A 31 17.31 16.70 -17.40
N ILE A 32 17.24 17.61 -16.44
CA ILE A 32 16.00 18.25 -16.00
C ILE A 32 16.15 19.76 -16.17
N LYS A 33 15.15 20.38 -16.81
CA LYS A 33 15.01 21.82 -16.91
C LYS A 33 13.69 22.27 -16.31
N VAL A 34 13.75 23.32 -15.50
CA VAL A 34 12.57 23.99 -14.95
C VAL A 34 12.40 25.31 -15.69
N LYS A 35 11.23 25.49 -16.30
CA LYS A 35 10.83 26.75 -16.92
C LYS A 35 9.75 27.40 -16.09
N LEU A 36 10.01 28.63 -15.65
CA LEU A 36 9.06 29.45 -14.90
C LEU A 36 8.04 30.11 -15.83
N ASN A 37 6.98 30.64 -15.22
CA ASN A 37 5.92 31.35 -15.93
C ASN A 37 6.42 32.60 -16.68
N ASP A 38 7.40 33.29 -16.13
CA ASP A 38 8.00 34.48 -16.74
C ASP A 38 9.00 34.18 -17.85
N GLY A 39 9.17 32.88 -18.19
CA GLY A 39 10.05 32.39 -19.24
C GLY A 39 11.49 32.08 -18.82
N ARG A 40 11.90 32.41 -17.59
CA ARG A 40 13.22 32.02 -17.09
C ARG A 40 13.36 30.49 -17.06
N GLU A 41 14.51 29.98 -17.48
CA GLU A 41 14.84 28.56 -17.50
C GLU A 41 16.06 28.27 -16.63
N PHE A 42 15.97 27.17 -15.87
CA PHE A 42 17.02 26.73 -14.96
C PHE A 42 17.32 25.26 -15.18
N GLY A 43 18.60 24.89 -15.18
CA GLY A 43 19.00 23.51 -15.00
C GLY A 43 18.63 23.05 -13.60
N ALA A 44 18.03 21.87 -13.47
CA ALA A 44 17.60 21.33 -12.20
C ALA A 44 18.23 19.98 -11.90
N LYS A 45 18.28 19.63 -10.60
CA LYS A 45 18.80 18.36 -10.11
C LYS A 45 17.69 17.57 -9.45
N LEU A 46 17.67 16.25 -9.65
CA LEU A 46 16.81 15.37 -8.90
C LEU A 46 17.27 15.30 -7.45
N VAL A 47 16.41 15.65 -6.51
CA VAL A 47 16.64 15.55 -5.06
C VAL A 47 16.24 14.19 -4.56
N GLY A 48 15.09 13.67 -5.03
CA GLY A 48 14.61 12.35 -4.72
C GLY A 48 13.37 12.01 -5.55
N ALA A 49 13.12 10.70 -5.72
CA ALA A 49 11.95 10.19 -6.43
C ALA A 49 11.44 8.92 -5.77
N ASP A 50 10.15 8.69 -5.88
CA ASP A 50 9.47 7.51 -5.36
C ASP A 50 8.43 6.98 -6.33
N GLU A 51 8.60 5.72 -6.77
CA GLU A 51 7.70 5.06 -7.71
C GLU A 51 6.37 4.63 -7.05
N ARG A 52 6.36 4.39 -5.73
CA ARG A 52 5.16 3.89 -5.02
C ARG A 52 4.12 4.98 -4.85
N GLN A 53 4.56 6.24 -4.65
CA GLN A 53 3.68 7.40 -4.60
C GLN A 53 3.61 8.14 -5.94
N ASP A 54 4.48 7.81 -6.90
CA ASP A 54 4.64 8.51 -8.17
C ASP A 54 4.96 10.00 -8.00
N ILE A 55 5.88 10.32 -7.09
CA ILE A 55 6.34 11.70 -6.85
C ILE A 55 7.85 11.84 -7.03
N ALA A 56 8.28 13.02 -7.41
CA ALA A 56 9.67 13.41 -7.45
C ALA A 56 9.84 14.85 -6.96
N LEU A 57 10.96 15.12 -6.33
CA LEU A 57 11.38 16.45 -5.93
C LEU A 57 12.64 16.81 -6.72
N VAL A 58 12.61 17.94 -7.41
CA VAL A 58 13.76 18.49 -8.10
C VAL A 58 14.12 19.85 -7.50
N SER A 59 15.36 20.28 -7.64
CA SER A 59 15.80 21.58 -7.16
C SER A 59 16.54 22.37 -8.24
N PHE A 60 16.38 23.67 -8.23
CA PHE A 60 17.17 24.61 -9.01
C PHE A 60 17.65 25.78 -8.15
N GLU A 61 18.67 26.47 -8.59
CA GLU A 61 19.23 27.65 -7.91
C GLU A 61 18.96 28.91 -8.70
N SER A 62 18.55 29.98 -8.00
CA SER A 62 18.41 31.30 -8.55
C SER A 62 18.89 32.35 -7.55
N LYS A 63 19.74 33.24 -8.01
CA LYS A 63 20.14 34.43 -7.25
C LYS A 63 19.12 35.57 -7.37
N ASP A 64 18.44 35.62 -8.52
CA ASP A 64 17.32 36.53 -8.75
C ASP A 64 16.04 35.79 -8.36
N ASN A 65 15.49 36.16 -7.20
CA ASN A 65 14.34 35.53 -6.57
C ASN A 65 13.04 36.33 -6.81
N GLU A 66 13.12 37.45 -7.54
CA GLU A 66 11.96 38.30 -7.81
C GLU A 66 10.89 37.51 -8.58
N GLY A 67 9.65 37.55 -8.13
CA GLY A 67 8.52 36.87 -8.74
C GLY A 67 8.49 35.34 -8.56
N ILE A 68 9.49 34.73 -7.91
CA ILE A 68 9.44 33.28 -7.63
C ILE A 68 8.69 33.03 -6.31
N VAL A 69 7.50 32.45 -6.42
CA VAL A 69 6.59 32.22 -5.28
C VAL A 69 6.59 30.76 -4.89
N VAL A 70 6.69 30.49 -3.59
CA VAL A 70 6.48 29.15 -3.01
C VAL A 70 4.99 28.96 -2.79
N ALA A 71 4.42 27.88 -3.31
CA ALA A 71 3.01 27.57 -3.16
C ALA A 71 2.66 27.22 -1.71
N LYS A 72 1.50 27.67 -1.26
CA LYS A 72 0.95 27.25 0.02
C LYS A 72 0.35 25.85 -0.10
N LEU A 73 0.77 24.93 0.77
CA LEU A 73 0.22 23.58 0.84
C LEU A 73 -1.03 23.59 1.73
N GLY A 74 -2.15 23.19 1.17
CA GLY A 74 -3.44 23.08 1.85
C GLY A 74 -3.56 21.83 2.72
N ASP A 75 -4.77 21.50 3.12
CA ASP A 75 -5.13 20.30 3.88
C ASP A 75 -6.04 19.40 3.02
N SER A 76 -5.47 18.32 2.49
CA SER A 76 -6.23 17.38 1.64
C SER A 76 -7.20 16.49 2.43
N ASP A 77 -7.06 16.38 3.75
CA ASP A 77 -7.99 15.60 4.58
C ASP A 77 -9.31 16.38 4.84
N ALA A 78 -9.26 17.70 4.69
CA ALA A 78 -10.44 18.56 4.78
C ALA A 78 -11.25 18.64 3.47
N VAL A 79 -10.71 18.12 2.35
CA VAL A 79 -11.35 18.19 1.03
C VAL A 79 -12.58 17.29 0.97
N GLN A 80 -13.68 17.84 0.42
CA GLN A 80 -14.95 17.14 0.29
C GLN A 80 -15.39 17.03 -1.18
N THR A 81 -16.16 16.01 -1.47
CA THR A 81 -16.84 15.88 -2.77
C THR A 81 -17.76 17.08 -2.99
N GLY A 82 -17.63 17.71 -4.16
CA GLY A 82 -18.35 18.94 -4.53
C GLY A 82 -17.51 20.21 -4.36
N ASP A 83 -16.36 20.17 -3.69
CA ASP A 83 -15.49 21.34 -3.56
C ASP A 83 -14.98 21.78 -4.94
N ILE A 84 -15.02 23.08 -5.21
CA ILE A 84 -14.45 23.65 -6.43
C ILE A 84 -12.93 23.53 -6.37
N CYS A 85 -12.33 23.05 -7.45
CA CYS A 85 -10.88 22.95 -7.60
C CYS A 85 -10.42 23.43 -8.99
N LEU A 86 -9.13 23.80 -9.05
CA LEU A 86 -8.47 24.23 -10.27
C LEU A 86 -7.26 23.31 -10.51
N ALA A 87 -7.17 22.71 -11.68
CA ALA A 87 -5.98 21.98 -12.10
C ALA A 87 -5.10 22.90 -12.97
N MET A 88 -3.82 22.98 -12.61
CA MET A 88 -2.86 23.82 -13.30
C MET A 88 -1.76 22.98 -13.93
N GLY A 89 -1.26 23.42 -15.07
CA GLY A 89 -0.16 22.75 -15.75
C GLY A 89 0.18 23.37 -17.09
N ALA A 90 1.06 22.69 -17.83
CA ALA A 90 1.50 23.08 -19.17
C ALA A 90 1.14 22.00 -20.20
N PRO A 91 -0.14 21.80 -20.50
CA PRO A 91 -0.56 20.77 -21.44
C PRO A 91 0.04 21.01 -22.82
N LEU A 92 0.58 19.93 -23.42
CA LEU A 92 1.18 19.96 -24.77
C LEU A 92 2.32 20.99 -24.94
N GLY A 93 2.92 21.47 -23.85
CA GLY A 93 3.95 22.51 -23.89
C GLY A 93 3.43 23.94 -24.01
N TYR A 94 2.10 24.14 -24.03
CA TYR A 94 1.51 25.48 -23.89
C TYR A 94 1.74 25.96 -22.46
N SER A 95 2.27 27.18 -22.32
CA SER A 95 2.52 27.77 -21.02
C SER A 95 1.21 28.00 -20.27
N GLN A 96 1.18 27.51 -19.03
CA GLN A 96 0.17 27.75 -18.00
C GLN A 96 -1.29 27.71 -18.45
N SER A 97 -1.82 26.52 -18.43
CA SER A 97 -3.27 26.30 -18.53
C SER A 97 -3.85 26.07 -17.14
N VAL A 98 -5.02 26.64 -16.92
CA VAL A 98 -5.83 26.44 -15.73
C VAL A 98 -7.19 25.90 -16.17
N THR A 99 -7.58 24.77 -15.60
CA THR A 99 -8.90 24.18 -15.81
C THR A 99 -9.66 24.13 -14.49
N GLN A 100 -10.96 24.42 -14.53
CA GLN A 100 -11.83 24.38 -13.36
C GLN A 100 -12.69 23.12 -13.38
N GLY A 101 -12.94 22.58 -12.21
CA GLY A 101 -13.88 21.50 -11.97
C GLY A 101 -14.21 21.41 -10.50
N ILE A 102 -14.68 20.23 -10.07
CA ILE A 102 -14.97 19.90 -8.70
C ILE A 102 -14.18 18.67 -8.27
N VAL A 103 -14.06 18.48 -6.97
CA VAL A 103 -13.67 17.19 -6.40
C VAL A 103 -14.86 16.23 -6.60
N SER A 104 -14.69 15.24 -7.47
CA SER A 104 -15.74 14.26 -7.78
C SER A 104 -15.82 13.15 -6.72
N ALA A 105 -14.69 12.81 -6.11
CA ALA A 105 -14.60 11.86 -5.01
C ALA A 105 -13.25 11.97 -4.30
N THR A 106 -13.16 11.48 -3.06
CA THR A 106 -11.93 11.26 -2.33
C THR A 106 -11.75 9.78 -2.02
N GLY A 107 -10.54 9.35 -1.67
CA GLY A 107 -10.31 7.98 -1.24
C GLY A 107 -10.30 6.96 -2.39
N ARG A 108 -9.99 7.35 -3.62
CA ARG A 108 -9.89 6.42 -4.75
C ARG A 108 -8.59 5.64 -4.71
N SER A 109 -8.71 4.32 -4.54
CA SER A 109 -7.58 3.38 -4.53
C SER A 109 -7.75 2.30 -5.61
N GLY A 110 -6.74 1.44 -5.78
CA GLY A 110 -6.81 0.31 -6.73
C GLY A 110 -6.48 0.68 -8.17
N THR A 111 -5.77 1.79 -8.38
CA THR A 111 -5.27 2.20 -9.70
C THR A 111 -3.96 1.47 -10.03
N GLN A 112 -3.57 1.44 -11.31
CA GLN A 112 -2.32 0.84 -11.76
C GLN A 112 -1.07 1.68 -11.38
N ILE A 113 -1.24 2.91 -10.88
CA ILE A 113 -0.16 3.83 -10.56
C ILE A 113 0.00 3.92 -9.04
N GLY A 114 1.09 3.35 -8.54
CA GLY A 114 1.45 3.37 -7.14
C GLY A 114 0.47 2.57 -6.24
N ASN A 115 0.96 1.99 -5.18
CA ASN A 115 0.14 1.24 -4.22
C ASN A 115 -0.03 1.98 -2.88
N MET A 116 0.45 3.22 -2.79
CA MET A 116 0.45 4.05 -1.58
C MET A 116 -0.50 5.25 -1.67
N ASN A 117 -1.22 5.40 -2.79
CA ASN A 117 -2.04 6.58 -3.02
C ASN A 117 -3.53 6.32 -2.77
N ASP A 118 -4.15 7.37 -2.26
CA ASP A 118 -5.58 7.49 -1.98
C ASP A 118 -6.09 8.74 -2.72
N PHE A 119 -6.29 8.60 -4.03
CA PHE A 119 -6.43 9.73 -4.95
C PHE A 119 -7.66 10.59 -4.70
N ILE A 120 -7.51 11.90 -4.95
CA ILE A 120 -8.60 12.83 -5.20
C ILE A 120 -9.00 12.69 -6.66
N GLN A 121 -10.28 12.38 -6.92
CA GLN A 121 -10.86 12.37 -8.26
C GLN A 121 -11.43 13.75 -8.57
N THR A 122 -11.20 14.26 -9.77
CA THR A 122 -11.76 15.55 -10.26
C THR A 122 -12.22 15.45 -11.70
N ASP A 123 -13.19 16.27 -12.08
CA ASP A 123 -13.62 16.48 -13.45
C ASP A 123 -12.96 17.72 -14.11
N ALA A 124 -12.15 18.47 -13.35
CA ALA A 124 -11.25 19.46 -13.95
C ALA A 124 -10.40 18.79 -15.04
N ALA A 125 -10.35 19.37 -16.24
CA ALA A 125 -9.70 18.73 -17.38
C ALA A 125 -8.19 18.57 -17.14
N ILE A 126 -7.74 17.33 -16.97
CA ILE A 126 -6.33 16.94 -16.90
C ILE A 126 -5.96 16.28 -18.22
N ASN A 127 -4.90 16.76 -18.85
CA ASN A 127 -4.36 16.23 -20.10
C ASN A 127 -2.84 16.04 -19.98
N GLN A 128 -2.24 15.40 -20.97
CA GLN A 128 -0.78 15.22 -21.04
C GLN A 128 -0.06 16.57 -20.91
N GLY A 129 0.86 16.68 -19.95
CA GLY A 129 1.56 17.90 -19.58
C GLY A 129 1.09 18.51 -18.26
N ASN A 130 -0.13 18.24 -17.79
CA ASN A 130 -0.59 18.65 -16.45
C ASN A 130 -0.01 17.78 -15.34
N SER A 131 0.49 16.57 -15.64
CA SER A 131 1.11 15.68 -14.66
C SER A 131 2.23 16.37 -13.91
N GLY A 132 2.22 16.30 -12.58
CA GLY A 132 3.13 16.98 -11.67
C GLY A 132 2.71 18.40 -11.30
N GLY A 133 1.75 18.99 -12.00
CA GLY A 133 1.17 20.30 -11.65
C GLY A 133 0.19 20.19 -10.48
N PRO A 134 -0.10 21.33 -9.81
CA PRO A 134 -0.97 21.33 -8.66
C PRO A 134 -2.45 21.25 -9.00
N LEU A 135 -3.21 20.56 -8.14
CA LEU A 135 -4.63 20.76 -7.95
C LEU A 135 -4.79 21.70 -6.76
N VAL A 136 -5.47 22.82 -6.94
CA VAL A 136 -5.63 23.83 -5.88
C VAL A 136 -7.11 24.06 -5.55
N ASN A 137 -7.37 24.48 -4.32
CA ASN A 137 -8.69 24.95 -3.88
C ASN A 137 -8.93 26.41 -4.29
N ILE A 138 -10.10 26.95 -3.99
CA ILE A 138 -10.49 28.34 -4.31
C ILE A 138 -9.63 29.40 -3.57
N TYR A 139 -8.83 29.02 -2.57
CA TYR A 139 -7.91 29.89 -1.83
C TYR A 139 -6.49 29.86 -2.42
N GLY A 140 -6.27 29.13 -3.51
CA GLY A 140 -4.95 28.95 -4.14
C GLY A 140 -4.02 28.01 -3.37
N GLU A 141 -4.53 27.22 -2.43
CA GLU A 141 -3.75 26.25 -1.69
C GLU A 141 -3.71 24.92 -2.43
N VAL A 142 -2.51 24.33 -2.51
CA VAL A 142 -2.32 23.01 -3.16
C VAL A 142 -2.96 21.92 -2.31
N ILE A 143 -3.98 21.26 -2.84
CA ILE A 143 -4.66 20.12 -2.21
C ILE A 143 -4.26 18.78 -2.81
N GLY A 144 -3.62 18.78 -4.00
CA GLY A 144 -3.13 17.56 -4.64
C GLY A 144 -2.16 17.84 -5.78
N ILE A 145 -1.56 16.77 -6.30
CA ILE A 145 -0.67 16.79 -7.48
C ILE A 145 -1.33 15.98 -8.58
N ASN A 146 -1.62 16.63 -9.71
CA ASN A 146 -2.23 15.98 -10.89
C ASN A 146 -1.30 14.88 -11.40
N THR A 147 -1.82 13.69 -11.62
CA THR A 147 -0.99 12.52 -11.91
C THR A 147 -1.43 11.77 -13.14
N TRP A 148 -2.70 11.39 -13.25
CA TRP A 148 -3.18 10.56 -14.34
C TRP A 148 -4.68 10.75 -14.62
N ILE A 149 -5.14 10.19 -15.75
CA ILE A 149 -6.54 10.18 -16.17
C ILE A 149 -6.98 8.75 -16.49
N ALA A 150 -8.22 8.41 -16.17
CA ALA A 150 -8.84 7.19 -16.68
C ALA A 150 -9.50 7.55 -18.03
N SER A 151 -8.84 7.21 -19.14
CA SER A 151 -9.32 7.55 -20.47
C SER A 151 -8.86 6.51 -21.50
N ASN A 152 -9.76 6.11 -22.37
CA ASN A 152 -9.44 5.22 -23.51
C ASN A 152 -8.90 6.01 -24.72
N SER A 153 -9.16 7.31 -24.78
CA SER A 153 -8.76 8.19 -25.91
C SER A 153 -7.46 8.94 -25.66
N GLY A 154 -6.93 8.90 -24.41
CA GLY A 154 -5.75 9.68 -23.99
C GLY A 154 -6.06 11.14 -23.64
N GLY A 155 -7.27 11.63 -23.85
CA GLY A 155 -7.75 12.95 -23.44
C GLY A 155 -8.65 12.89 -22.21
N SER A 156 -8.87 14.03 -21.56
CA SER A 156 -9.75 14.13 -20.40
C SER A 156 -11.19 13.78 -20.76
N VAL A 157 -11.79 12.91 -19.98
CA VAL A 157 -13.22 12.55 -20.03
C VAL A 157 -13.92 12.82 -18.70
N GLY A 158 -13.36 13.71 -17.86
CA GLY A 158 -13.88 14.04 -16.53
C GLY A 158 -13.49 13.05 -15.43
N LEU A 159 -12.48 12.20 -15.67
CA LEU A 159 -11.95 11.24 -14.72
C LEU A 159 -10.45 11.49 -14.52
N GLY A 160 -10.14 12.61 -13.88
CA GLY A 160 -8.78 12.99 -13.46
C GLY A 160 -8.50 12.58 -12.03
N PHE A 161 -7.22 12.31 -11.73
CA PHE A 161 -6.77 11.84 -10.42
C PHE A 161 -5.52 12.59 -9.97
N SER A 162 -5.56 13.06 -8.73
CA SER A 162 -4.47 13.79 -8.09
C SER A 162 -4.07 13.12 -6.77
N ILE A 163 -2.77 13.08 -6.51
CA ILE A 163 -2.23 12.57 -5.24
C ILE A 163 -2.49 13.59 -4.14
N PRO A 164 -3.13 13.24 -3.02
CA PRO A 164 -3.43 14.17 -1.94
C PRO A 164 -2.16 14.78 -1.34
N ILE A 165 -2.17 16.09 -1.10
CA ILE A 165 -0.95 16.80 -0.66
C ILE A 165 -0.49 16.37 0.74
N ASN A 166 -1.39 15.96 1.64
CA ASN A 166 -1.01 15.52 2.99
C ASN A 166 -0.15 14.27 2.97
N SER A 167 -0.37 13.35 2.01
CA SER A 167 0.47 12.16 1.84
C SER A 167 1.90 12.50 1.36
N ILE A 168 2.09 13.68 0.75
CA ILE A 168 3.35 14.12 0.14
C ILE A 168 4.17 15.03 1.08
N LYS A 169 3.53 15.75 2.01
CA LYS A 169 4.23 16.72 2.88
C LYS A 169 5.46 16.13 3.56
N ARG A 170 5.33 14.93 4.14
CA ARG A 170 6.45 14.23 4.77
C ARG A 170 7.51 13.80 3.74
N ALA A 171 7.07 13.39 2.56
CA ALA A 171 7.98 12.96 1.50
C ALA A 171 8.92 14.08 1.05
N ILE A 172 8.44 15.33 1.01
CA ILE A 172 9.27 16.53 0.71
C ILE A 172 10.42 16.64 1.71
N ASP A 173 10.12 16.52 3.01
CA ASP A 173 11.13 16.60 4.06
C ASP A 173 12.11 15.41 4.02
N ASP A 174 11.63 14.21 3.78
CA ASP A 174 12.46 13.01 3.60
C ASP A 174 13.37 13.13 2.37
N PHE A 175 12.89 13.62 1.24
CA PHE A 175 13.71 13.85 0.06
C PHE A 175 14.82 14.88 0.33
N ILE A 176 14.50 16.02 0.96
CA ILE A 176 15.49 17.06 1.26
C ILE A 176 16.55 16.54 2.24
N SER A 177 16.16 15.80 3.26
CA SER A 177 17.07 15.35 4.32
C SER A 177 17.80 14.05 4.02
N LYS A 178 17.20 13.12 3.26
CA LYS A 178 17.69 11.74 3.07
C LYS A 178 17.81 11.33 1.59
N GLY A 179 17.27 12.12 0.65
CA GLY A 179 17.19 11.77 -0.78
C GLY A 179 16.21 10.67 -1.13
N LYS A 180 15.50 10.11 -0.17
CA LYS A 180 14.54 9.01 -0.35
C LYS A 180 13.44 9.03 0.71
N ILE A 181 12.31 8.43 0.42
CA ILE A 181 11.25 8.20 1.42
C ILE A 181 11.57 6.94 2.23
N SER A 182 11.43 7.02 3.54
CA SER A 182 11.49 5.88 4.43
C SER A 182 10.07 5.39 4.76
N TYR A 183 9.76 4.15 4.39
CA TYR A 183 8.48 3.53 4.70
C TYR A 183 8.57 2.64 5.93
N GLY A 184 7.50 2.65 6.74
CA GLY A 184 7.32 1.68 7.80
C GLY A 184 7.08 0.27 7.26
N TRP A 185 7.52 -0.73 8.01
CA TRP A 185 7.32 -2.14 7.71
C TRP A 185 6.79 -2.90 8.92
N LEU A 186 5.72 -3.68 8.71
CA LEU A 186 5.07 -4.51 9.71
C LEU A 186 5.53 -5.98 9.63
N GLY A 187 5.62 -6.52 8.43
CA GLY A 187 6.03 -7.91 8.20
C GLY A 187 4.88 -8.91 8.23
N VAL A 188 3.75 -8.56 7.61
CA VAL A 188 2.63 -9.46 7.34
C VAL A 188 2.39 -9.60 5.84
N SER A 189 1.89 -10.74 5.41
CA SER A 189 1.28 -10.93 4.10
C SER A 189 -0.23 -10.87 4.26
N LEU A 190 -0.85 -9.97 3.51
CA LEU A 190 -2.29 -9.75 3.54
C LEU A 190 -2.96 -10.52 2.40
N ALA A 191 -4.18 -10.99 2.64
CA ALA A 191 -5.00 -11.62 1.61
C ALA A 191 -6.41 -11.01 1.60
N ASP A 192 -6.94 -10.84 0.40
CA ASP A 192 -8.36 -10.55 0.23
C ASP A 192 -9.18 -11.79 0.52
N ILE A 193 -10.16 -11.66 1.39
CA ILE A 193 -11.03 -12.76 1.80
C ILE A 193 -12.49 -12.45 1.47
N THR A 194 -13.20 -13.48 0.98
CA THR A 194 -14.61 -13.40 0.64
C THR A 194 -15.49 -13.34 1.89
N ASP A 195 -16.76 -12.94 1.74
CA ASP A 195 -17.72 -12.93 2.85
C ASP A 195 -17.90 -14.32 3.46
N ASN A 196 -17.89 -15.38 2.67
CA ASN A 196 -17.94 -16.75 3.18
C ASN A 196 -16.70 -17.11 4.03
N TYR A 197 -15.54 -16.58 3.64
CA TYR A 197 -14.32 -16.76 4.44
C TYR A 197 -14.41 -15.96 5.75
N LYS A 198 -14.91 -14.73 5.71
CA LYS A 198 -15.16 -13.91 6.90
C LYS A 198 -16.15 -14.58 7.85
N GLU A 199 -17.18 -15.20 7.31
CA GLU A 199 -18.15 -15.99 8.11
C GLU A 199 -17.48 -17.18 8.79
N ALA A 200 -16.63 -17.92 8.08
CA ALA A 200 -15.86 -19.03 8.64
C ALA A 200 -14.85 -18.61 9.73
N LEU A 201 -14.37 -17.37 9.71
CA LEU A 201 -13.54 -16.78 10.77
C LEU A 201 -14.34 -16.12 11.90
N GLY A 202 -15.68 -16.04 11.79
CA GLY A 202 -16.52 -15.36 12.78
C GLY A 202 -16.43 -13.83 12.74
N ILE A 203 -16.03 -13.24 11.60
CA ILE A 203 -15.83 -11.79 11.41
C ILE A 203 -16.73 -11.20 10.34
N LYS A 204 -17.88 -11.83 10.06
CA LYS A 204 -18.86 -11.36 9.06
C LYS A 204 -19.27 -9.90 9.32
N GLY A 205 -19.28 -9.10 8.26
CA GLY A 205 -19.63 -7.68 8.34
C GLY A 205 -18.54 -6.76 8.91
N GLN A 206 -17.38 -7.28 9.31
CA GLN A 206 -16.26 -6.47 9.77
C GLN A 206 -15.44 -5.91 8.59
N ASN A 207 -15.00 -4.65 8.72
CA ASN A 207 -13.97 -4.06 7.89
C ASN A 207 -12.60 -4.27 8.53
N GLY A 208 -11.58 -4.46 7.70
CA GLY A 208 -10.23 -4.70 8.19
C GLY A 208 -9.36 -5.41 7.15
N ALA A 209 -8.17 -5.81 7.56
CA ALA A 209 -7.18 -6.48 6.73
C ALA A 209 -6.82 -7.85 7.32
N PHE A 210 -6.85 -8.90 6.52
CA PHE A 210 -6.55 -10.26 6.95
C PHE A 210 -5.07 -10.58 6.79
N ALA A 211 -4.36 -10.81 7.90
CA ALA A 211 -2.98 -11.29 7.93
C ALA A 211 -2.97 -12.81 7.70
N SER A 212 -2.91 -13.23 6.44
CA SER A 212 -2.87 -14.65 6.08
C SER A 212 -1.57 -15.33 6.50
N GLN A 213 -0.48 -14.57 6.56
CA GLN A 213 0.86 -15.04 6.91
C GLN A 213 1.65 -13.93 7.61
N VAL A 214 2.64 -14.32 8.42
CA VAL A 214 3.52 -13.40 9.16
C VAL A 214 4.97 -13.77 8.89
N PHE A 215 5.82 -12.78 8.61
CA PHE A 215 7.26 -13.01 8.51
C PHE A 215 7.86 -13.25 9.90
N LEU A 216 8.50 -14.38 10.10
CA LEU A 216 9.26 -14.68 11.33
C LEU A 216 10.35 -13.63 11.54
N ASP A 217 10.58 -13.24 12.80
CA ASP A 217 11.49 -12.17 13.22
C ASP A 217 11.11 -10.76 12.74
N SER A 218 9.93 -10.60 12.13
CA SER A 218 9.41 -9.29 11.75
C SER A 218 8.86 -8.50 12.96
N PRO A 219 8.64 -7.17 12.80
CA PRO A 219 7.92 -6.39 13.80
C PRO A 219 6.59 -7.00 14.22
N ALA A 220 5.79 -7.50 13.27
CA ALA A 220 4.53 -8.17 13.54
C ALA A 220 4.71 -9.41 14.42
N HIS A 221 5.62 -10.30 14.05
CA HIS A 221 5.92 -11.52 14.81
C HIS A 221 6.40 -11.19 16.22
N LEU A 222 7.40 -10.29 16.35
CA LEU A 222 7.95 -9.87 17.64
C LEU A 222 6.94 -9.13 18.51
N GLY A 223 5.99 -8.43 17.90
CA GLY A 223 4.85 -7.76 18.55
C GLY A 223 3.69 -8.69 18.88
N GLY A 224 3.80 -10.00 18.60
CA GLY A 224 2.80 -11.01 18.93
C GLY A 224 1.65 -11.12 17.92
N MET A 225 1.78 -10.52 16.73
CA MET A 225 0.83 -10.71 15.63
C MET A 225 1.03 -12.09 15.00
N GLN A 226 -0.04 -12.75 14.60
CA GLN A 226 -0.04 -14.12 14.10
C GLN A 226 -0.74 -14.24 12.74
N ALA A 227 -0.41 -15.28 11.99
CA ALA A 227 -1.22 -15.67 10.85
C ALA A 227 -2.65 -15.98 11.31
N GLY A 228 -3.65 -15.49 10.59
CA GLY A 228 -5.05 -15.59 10.98
C GLY A 228 -5.60 -14.37 11.71
N ASP A 229 -4.78 -13.40 12.08
CA ASP A 229 -5.25 -12.15 12.68
C ASP A 229 -6.01 -11.30 11.65
N PHE A 230 -7.17 -10.80 12.06
CA PHE A 230 -7.92 -9.83 11.28
C PHE A 230 -7.77 -8.45 11.91
N ILE A 231 -7.01 -7.58 11.25
CA ILE A 231 -6.60 -6.26 11.75
C ILE A 231 -7.71 -5.27 11.52
N ILE A 232 -8.29 -4.72 12.60
CA ILE A 232 -9.46 -3.82 12.55
C ILE A 232 -9.14 -2.39 12.94
N GLU A 233 -8.02 -2.14 13.65
CA GLU A 233 -7.66 -0.81 14.12
C GLU A 233 -6.14 -0.63 14.15
N LEU A 234 -5.67 0.55 13.79
CA LEU A 234 -4.29 1.01 13.91
C LEU A 234 -4.27 2.40 14.57
N ASN A 235 -3.58 2.53 15.71
CA ASN A 235 -3.46 3.77 16.48
C ASN A 235 -4.80 4.49 16.74
N GLY A 236 -5.85 3.72 17.06
CA GLY A 236 -7.20 4.26 17.32
C GLY A 236 -8.04 4.54 16.07
N ARG A 237 -7.49 4.38 14.86
CA ARG A 237 -8.22 4.54 13.58
C ARG A 237 -8.67 3.19 13.04
N ALA A 238 -9.92 3.10 12.63
CA ALA A 238 -10.45 1.89 12.01
C ALA A 238 -9.75 1.60 10.67
N VAL A 239 -9.33 0.35 10.47
CA VAL A 239 -8.76 -0.14 9.22
C VAL A 239 -9.90 -0.50 8.26
N LYS A 240 -9.96 0.16 7.11
CA LYS A 240 -11.02 -0.02 6.12
C LYS A 240 -10.80 -1.24 5.23
N GLY A 241 -9.56 -1.68 5.06
CA GLY A 241 -9.17 -2.80 4.21
C GLY A 241 -7.66 -2.93 4.06
N GLN A 242 -7.23 -3.85 3.21
CA GLN A 242 -5.82 -4.18 2.98
C GLN A 242 -5.00 -2.97 2.51
N ASN A 243 -5.46 -2.25 1.48
CA ASN A 243 -4.73 -1.11 0.94
C ASN A 243 -4.61 0.04 1.95
N ASP A 244 -5.66 0.25 2.75
CA ASP A 244 -5.67 1.20 3.84
C ASP A 244 -4.59 0.88 4.87
N LEU A 245 -4.51 -0.37 5.33
CA LEU A 245 -3.47 -0.82 6.26
C LEU A 245 -2.06 -0.66 5.69
N VAL A 246 -1.83 -1.05 4.43
CA VAL A 246 -0.52 -0.93 3.77
C VAL A 246 -0.06 0.52 3.73
N ARG A 247 -0.97 1.44 3.39
CA ARG A 247 -0.69 2.88 3.34
C ARG A 247 -0.40 3.43 4.74
N GLU A 248 -1.29 3.19 5.71
CA GLU A 248 -1.15 3.70 7.07
C GLU A 248 0.13 3.20 7.75
N VAL A 249 0.45 1.91 7.62
CA VAL A 249 1.71 1.35 8.13
C VAL A 249 2.91 1.97 7.39
N GLY A 250 2.82 2.12 6.07
CA GLY A 250 3.88 2.72 5.28
C GLY A 250 4.24 4.14 5.71
N TYR A 251 3.27 4.91 6.21
CA TYR A 251 3.50 6.27 6.69
C TYR A 251 4.03 6.35 8.13
N LEU A 252 4.05 5.24 8.87
CA LEU A 252 4.62 5.25 10.22
C LEU A 252 6.14 5.39 10.17
N PRO A 253 6.73 6.25 11.01
CA PRO A 253 8.17 6.34 11.17
C PRO A 253 8.78 5.04 11.68
N ALA A 254 9.93 4.66 11.14
CA ALA A 254 10.70 3.55 11.69
C ALA A 254 11.15 3.85 13.12
N GLY A 255 11.01 2.86 14.00
CA GLY A 255 11.33 2.96 15.42
C GLY A 255 10.16 3.33 16.33
N GLU A 256 9.05 3.83 15.76
CA GLU A 256 7.83 4.11 16.52
C GLU A 256 7.08 2.82 16.87
N THR A 257 6.38 2.88 18.01
CA THR A 257 5.47 1.81 18.44
C THR A 257 4.05 2.15 17.98
N ALA A 258 3.48 1.25 17.20
CA ALA A 258 2.11 1.33 16.72
C ALA A 258 1.21 0.36 17.49
N ASN A 259 -0.02 0.80 17.83
CA ASN A 259 -1.00 0.01 18.54
C ASN A 259 -2.02 -0.54 17.57
N PHE A 260 -2.19 -1.85 17.57
CA PHE A 260 -3.14 -2.57 16.73
C PHE A 260 -4.24 -3.19 17.57
N LYS A 261 -5.47 -3.24 17.04
CA LYS A 261 -6.49 -4.20 17.48
C LYS A 261 -6.74 -5.20 16.37
N VAL A 262 -6.70 -6.47 16.74
CA VAL A 262 -6.96 -7.58 15.84
C VAL A 262 -8.09 -8.46 16.39
N ILE A 263 -8.81 -9.16 15.53
CA ILE A 263 -9.70 -10.24 15.92
C ILE A 263 -8.94 -11.54 15.69
N ARG A 264 -8.77 -12.34 16.74
CA ARG A 264 -8.11 -13.64 16.76
C ARG A 264 -9.00 -14.63 17.47
N GLY A 265 -9.40 -15.73 16.79
CA GLY A 265 -10.30 -16.74 17.37
C GLY A 265 -11.60 -16.13 17.91
N GLY A 266 -12.18 -15.14 17.22
CA GLY A 266 -13.40 -14.43 17.61
C GLY A 266 -13.23 -13.43 18.77
N LYS A 267 -12.02 -13.20 19.28
CA LYS A 267 -11.73 -12.27 20.38
C LYS A 267 -10.92 -11.09 19.91
N THR A 268 -11.19 -9.91 20.44
CA THR A 268 -10.36 -8.73 20.19
C THR A 268 -9.10 -8.79 21.03
N VAL A 269 -7.94 -8.63 20.39
CA VAL A 269 -6.62 -8.60 21.02
C VAL A 269 -5.96 -7.28 20.67
N SER A 270 -5.36 -6.63 21.68
CA SER A 270 -4.56 -5.41 21.49
C SER A 270 -3.08 -5.80 21.44
N LEU A 271 -2.36 -5.26 20.46
CA LEU A 271 -0.94 -5.53 20.23
C LEU A 271 -0.20 -4.20 20.10
N SER A 272 1.01 -4.14 20.65
CA SER A 272 1.93 -3.01 20.48
C SER A 272 3.14 -3.48 19.69
N VAL A 273 3.35 -2.90 18.51
CA VAL A 273 4.34 -3.35 17.54
C VAL A 273 5.32 -2.21 17.24
N LYS A 274 6.61 -2.45 17.41
CA LYS A 274 7.65 -1.49 17.05
C LYS A 274 7.95 -1.61 15.55
N ILE A 275 7.51 -0.63 14.78
CA ILE A 275 7.67 -0.58 13.32
C ILE A 275 9.15 -0.42 12.95
N THR A 276 9.60 -1.10 11.88
CA THR A 276 10.95 -0.92 11.34
C THR A 276 10.89 -0.25 9.96
N GLU A 277 12.05 0.18 9.44
CA GLU A 277 12.12 0.68 8.06
C GLU A 277 11.94 -0.49 7.07
N ARG A 278 11.14 -0.26 6.01
CA ARG A 278 11.03 -1.19 4.90
C ARG A 278 12.30 -1.12 4.05
N THR A 279 13.13 -2.14 4.11
CA THR A 279 14.27 -2.30 3.20
C THR A 279 13.82 -2.83 1.84
N LYS A 280 14.72 -2.80 0.82
CA LYS A 280 14.42 -3.38 -0.52
C LYS A 280 14.07 -4.86 -0.45
N ASP A 281 14.69 -5.59 0.48
CA ASP A 281 14.53 -7.04 0.64
C ASP A 281 13.44 -7.40 1.65
N ALA A 282 12.85 -6.40 2.33
CA ALA A 282 11.78 -6.64 3.29
C ALA A 282 10.56 -7.27 2.59
N GLY A 283 10.19 -8.45 3.06
CA GLY A 283 9.08 -9.20 2.50
C GLY A 283 9.42 -10.09 1.29
N ASN A 284 10.70 -10.24 0.92
CA ASN A 284 11.14 -11.10 -0.18
C ASN A 284 11.67 -12.47 0.28
N ASP A 285 11.91 -12.65 1.57
CA ASP A 285 12.41 -13.91 2.13
C ASP A 285 11.25 -14.85 2.47
N ASN A 286 10.84 -15.66 1.50
CA ASN A 286 9.77 -16.63 1.69
C ASN A 286 10.08 -17.69 2.75
N ALA A 287 11.37 -17.95 3.05
CA ALA A 287 11.74 -18.90 4.10
C ALA A 287 11.29 -18.46 5.48
N LYS A 288 11.08 -17.16 5.67
CA LYS A 288 10.55 -16.59 6.91
C LYS A 288 9.03 -16.36 6.90
N LEU A 289 8.34 -16.58 5.79
CA LEU A 289 6.91 -16.31 5.67
C LEU A 289 6.08 -17.49 6.19
N TRP A 290 5.61 -17.40 7.42
CA TRP A 290 4.84 -18.45 8.12
C TRP A 290 3.32 -18.29 7.91
N PRO A 291 2.57 -19.36 7.61
CA PRO A 291 3.02 -20.76 7.41
C PRO A 291 3.55 -21.08 6.01
N GLY A 292 3.57 -20.12 5.08
CA GLY A 292 4.05 -20.29 3.72
C GLY A 292 2.97 -20.69 2.71
N PHE A 293 1.70 -20.66 3.14
CA PHE A 293 0.52 -20.88 2.31
C PHE A 293 -0.69 -20.14 2.90
N ILE A 294 -1.77 -20.08 2.15
CA ILE A 294 -3.07 -19.57 2.62
C ILE A 294 -3.99 -20.75 2.86
N ALA A 295 -4.52 -20.86 4.09
CA ALA A 295 -5.54 -21.84 4.40
C ALA A 295 -6.92 -21.34 3.89
N SER A 296 -7.64 -22.14 3.16
CA SER A 296 -8.94 -21.80 2.59
C SER A 296 -10.05 -22.74 3.08
N PRO A 297 -11.26 -22.21 3.32
CA PRO A 297 -12.39 -23.07 3.67
C PRO A 297 -12.69 -24.08 2.56
N LEU A 298 -13.00 -25.32 2.93
CA LEU A 298 -13.41 -26.38 2.01
C LEU A 298 -14.87 -26.15 1.53
N SER A 299 -15.05 -25.18 0.64
CA SER A 299 -16.33 -24.93 -0.02
C SER A 299 -16.74 -26.09 -0.92
N LYS A 300 -18.03 -26.21 -1.23
CA LYS A 300 -18.54 -27.26 -2.16
C LYS A 300 -17.79 -27.23 -3.50
N LYS A 301 -17.64 -26.06 -4.10
CA LYS A 301 -16.91 -25.88 -5.36
C LYS A 301 -15.45 -26.35 -5.26
N LEU A 302 -14.78 -26.06 -4.15
CA LEU A 302 -13.39 -26.47 -3.94
C LEU A 302 -13.28 -27.99 -3.74
N ARG A 303 -14.22 -28.61 -3.00
CA ARG A 303 -14.30 -30.06 -2.85
C ARG A 303 -14.46 -30.79 -4.19
N GLU A 304 -15.38 -30.28 -5.03
CA GLU A 304 -15.60 -30.82 -6.37
C GLU A 304 -14.34 -30.75 -7.23
N SER A 305 -13.65 -29.60 -7.20
CA SER A 305 -12.40 -29.40 -7.98
C SER A 305 -11.24 -30.27 -7.49
N LEU A 306 -11.13 -30.49 -6.18
CA LEU A 306 -10.12 -31.34 -5.55
C LEU A 306 -10.52 -32.80 -5.46
N LYS A 307 -11.74 -33.17 -5.88
CA LYS A 307 -12.32 -34.52 -5.79
C LYS A 307 -12.29 -35.10 -4.36
N VAL A 308 -12.63 -34.29 -3.39
CA VAL A 308 -12.57 -34.63 -1.96
C VAL A 308 -13.96 -34.97 -1.43
N ASP A 309 -14.06 -36.10 -0.73
CA ASP A 309 -15.31 -36.59 -0.08
C ASP A 309 -15.80 -35.57 0.98
N ASP A 310 -17.12 -35.42 1.11
CA ASP A 310 -17.75 -34.53 2.09
C ASP A 310 -17.44 -34.89 3.56
N LYS A 311 -17.00 -36.12 3.82
CA LYS A 311 -16.59 -36.58 5.15
C LYS A 311 -15.25 -36.02 5.58
N VAL A 312 -14.38 -35.65 4.64
CA VAL A 312 -13.06 -35.03 4.96
C VAL A 312 -13.29 -33.64 5.54
N LYS A 313 -12.81 -33.42 6.74
CA LYS A 313 -12.83 -32.10 7.41
C LYS A 313 -11.42 -31.53 7.44
N GLY A 314 -11.31 -30.22 7.41
CA GLY A 314 -10.01 -29.54 7.40
C GLY A 314 -10.04 -28.24 6.61
N VAL A 315 -8.87 -27.76 6.25
CA VAL A 315 -8.67 -26.55 5.43
C VAL A 315 -7.86 -26.89 4.18
N ALA A 316 -8.25 -26.33 3.05
CA ALA A 316 -7.47 -26.50 1.81
C ALA A 316 -6.26 -25.57 1.80
N VAL A 317 -5.15 -26.09 1.31
CA VAL A 317 -3.92 -25.34 1.08
C VAL A 317 -3.98 -24.67 -0.28
N THR A 318 -3.75 -23.35 -0.29
CA THR A 318 -3.67 -22.56 -1.51
C THR A 318 -2.49 -21.62 -1.45
N ASN A 319 -1.97 -21.23 -2.62
CA ASN A 319 -0.88 -20.28 -2.74
C ASN A 319 0.38 -20.64 -1.92
N VAL A 320 0.85 -21.89 -2.09
CA VAL A 320 2.14 -22.31 -1.50
C VAL A 320 3.27 -21.58 -2.20
N LEU A 321 4.10 -20.89 -1.42
CA LEU A 321 5.23 -20.12 -1.93
C LEU A 321 6.50 -20.99 -1.98
N GLU A 322 7.26 -20.84 -3.06
CA GLU A 322 8.57 -21.50 -3.17
C GLU A 322 9.51 -21.07 -2.04
N LYS A 323 10.31 -22.01 -1.55
CA LYS A 323 11.26 -21.82 -0.44
C LYS A 323 10.62 -21.44 0.89
N SER A 324 9.30 -21.53 1.02
CA SER A 324 8.59 -21.25 2.27
C SER A 324 8.68 -22.41 3.27
N PRO A 325 8.28 -22.21 4.53
CA PRO A 325 8.13 -23.30 5.51
C PRO A 325 7.23 -24.42 5.02
N ALA A 326 6.11 -24.10 4.33
CA ALA A 326 5.24 -25.11 3.73
C ALA A 326 5.95 -25.95 2.66
N ALA A 327 6.70 -25.30 1.76
CA ALA A 327 7.47 -26.02 0.74
C ALA A 327 8.56 -26.91 1.37
N ALA A 328 9.21 -26.46 2.46
CA ALA A 328 10.18 -27.28 3.23
C ALA A 328 9.51 -28.53 3.86
N LEU A 329 8.25 -28.42 4.25
CA LEU A 329 7.44 -29.52 4.76
C LEU A 329 6.78 -30.35 3.65
N ARG A 330 7.04 -30.05 2.36
CA ARG A 330 6.48 -30.71 1.17
C ARG A 330 4.97 -30.58 1.03
N ILE A 331 4.38 -29.55 1.63
CA ILE A 331 2.98 -29.21 1.47
C ILE A 331 2.78 -28.58 0.09
N GLN A 332 1.70 -28.95 -0.60
CA GLN A 332 1.40 -28.53 -1.96
C GLN A 332 0.01 -27.87 -2.06
N ASN A 333 -0.20 -27.11 -3.12
CA ASN A 333 -1.52 -26.59 -3.44
C ASN A 333 -2.51 -27.72 -3.68
N GLY A 334 -3.67 -27.63 -3.03
CA GLY A 334 -4.72 -28.66 -3.09
C GLY A 334 -4.67 -29.68 -1.96
N ASP A 335 -3.61 -29.73 -1.19
CA ASP A 335 -3.56 -30.52 0.04
C ASP A 335 -4.62 -30.04 1.03
N ILE A 336 -5.07 -30.93 1.93
CA ILE A 336 -6.01 -30.59 2.99
C ILE A 336 -5.35 -30.85 4.33
N ILE A 337 -5.19 -29.80 5.13
CA ILE A 337 -4.72 -29.93 6.50
C ILE A 337 -5.89 -30.39 7.37
N THR A 338 -5.74 -31.55 8.01
CA THR A 338 -6.76 -32.16 8.88
C THR A 338 -6.41 -32.08 10.37
N ALA A 339 -5.13 -31.88 10.69
CA ALA A 339 -4.67 -31.65 12.05
C ALA A 339 -3.40 -30.79 12.09
N VAL A 340 -3.19 -30.12 13.20
CA VAL A 340 -1.96 -29.39 13.56
C VAL A 340 -1.51 -29.87 14.93
N ASN A 341 -0.28 -30.37 15.06
CA ASN A 341 0.26 -30.94 16.32
C ASN A 341 -0.73 -31.94 16.96
N ASP A 342 -1.21 -32.92 16.16
CA ASP A 342 -2.20 -33.95 16.55
C ASP A 342 -3.59 -33.39 16.93
N LYS A 343 -3.77 -32.07 16.93
CA LYS A 343 -5.07 -31.44 17.16
C LYS A 343 -5.85 -31.36 15.85
N LYS A 344 -6.98 -32.05 15.75
CA LYS A 344 -7.85 -32.01 14.59
C LYS A 344 -8.33 -30.57 14.33
N VAL A 345 -8.35 -30.17 13.06
CA VAL A 345 -8.88 -28.92 12.59
C VAL A 345 -9.97 -29.19 11.53
N THR A 346 -11.09 -28.51 11.65
CA THR A 346 -12.26 -28.72 10.77
C THR A 346 -12.60 -27.50 9.93
N ASN A 347 -12.05 -26.34 10.29
CA ASN A 347 -12.31 -25.06 9.65
C ASN A 347 -11.09 -24.12 9.81
N VAL A 348 -11.14 -22.98 9.12
CA VAL A 348 -10.03 -22.00 9.10
C VAL A 348 -9.75 -21.35 10.46
N SER A 349 -10.78 -21.14 11.29
CA SER A 349 -10.59 -20.56 12.62
C SER A 349 -9.81 -21.51 13.52
N GLU A 350 -10.21 -22.79 13.60
CA GLU A 350 -9.50 -23.80 14.35
C GLU A 350 -8.06 -24.02 13.85
N PHE A 351 -7.86 -23.93 12.53
CA PHE A 351 -6.54 -24.04 11.93
C PHE A 351 -5.62 -22.91 12.40
N TYR A 352 -6.04 -21.65 12.27
CA TYR A 352 -5.19 -20.53 12.68
C TYR A 352 -4.98 -20.49 14.20
N ASP A 353 -5.98 -20.86 15.01
CA ASP A 353 -5.81 -20.99 16.46
C ASP A 353 -4.77 -22.05 16.84
N ALA A 354 -4.67 -23.13 16.04
CA ALA A 354 -3.70 -24.18 16.27
C ALA A 354 -2.28 -23.79 15.85
N LEU A 355 -2.11 -22.76 14.99
CA LEU A 355 -0.80 -22.23 14.56
C LEU A 355 -0.13 -21.31 15.59
N ASP A 356 -0.72 -21.07 16.76
CA ASP A 356 -0.24 -20.13 17.75
C ASP A 356 1.24 -20.41 18.16
N LEU A 357 2.16 -19.59 17.66
CA LEU A 357 3.60 -19.71 17.89
C LEU A 357 4.01 -19.42 19.35
N SER A 358 3.16 -18.72 20.11
CA SER A 358 3.41 -18.50 21.54
C SER A 358 3.28 -19.76 22.37
N LYS A 359 2.55 -20.75 21.87
CA LYS A 359 2.27 -22.04 22.53
C LYS A 359 3.10 -23.20 21.96
N ASN A 360 3.63 -23.05 20.74
CA ASN A 360 4.27 -24.13 20.02
C ASN A 360 5.73 -23.79 19.70
N LYS A 361 6.66 -24.65 20.08
CA LYS A 361 8.09 -24.54 19.70
C LYS A 361 8.40 -25.24 18.38
N GLU A 362 7.54 -26.15 17.97
CA GLU A 362 7.59 -26.87 16.71
C GLU A 362 6.17 -27.14 16.22
N ILE A 363 5.98 -27.21 14.91
CA ILE A 363 4.68 -27.49 14.30
C ILE A 363 4.86 -28.55 13.21
N TRP A 364 3.88 -29.49 13.15
CA TRP A 364 3.68 -30.44 12.06
C TRP A 364 2.20 -30.51 11.70
N PHE A 365 1.92 -30.99 10.52
CA PHE A 365 0.58 -31.07 9.96
C PHE A 365 0.23 -32.49 9.56
N ASP A 366 -1.02 -32.89 9.77
CA ASP A 366 -1.58 -34.04 9.09
C ASP A 366 -2.25 -33.55 7.79
N VAL A 367 -1.75 -34.06 6.69
CA VAL A 367 -2.12 -33.68 5.33
C VAL A 367 -2.88 -34.81 4.66
N TYR A 368 -4.10 -34.54 4.24
CA TYR A 368 -4.88 -35.46 3.40
C TYR A 368 -4.72 -35.08 1.93
N ASN A 369 -4.31 -36.05 1.13
CA ASN A 369 -4.20 -35.94 -0.31
C ASN A 369 -4.52 -37.30 -0.95
N GLU A 370 -5.30 -37.33 -2.04
CA GLU A 370 -5.65 -38.53 -2.83
C GLU A 370 -6.08 -39.74 -2.00
N GLY A 371 -6.87 -39.55 -0.95
CA GLY A 371 -7.39 -40.62 -0.11
C GLY A 371 -6.51 -41.05 1.06
N HIS A 372 -5.33 -40.49 1.22
CA HIS A 372 -4.39 -40.83 2.27
C HIS A 372 -4.11 -39.63 3.18
N THR A 373 -3.87 -39.89 4.46
CA THR A 373 -3.40 -38.87 5.41
C THR A 373 -1.96 -39.17 5.79
N ILE A 374 -1.07 -38.17 5.68
CA ILE A 374 0.33 -38.30 5.97
C ILE A 374 0.72 -37.13 6.91
N SER A 375 1.48 -37.41 7.95
CA SER A 375 2.06 -36.37 8.81
C SER A 375 3.33 -35.81 8.19
N THR A 376 3.48 -34.49 8.20
CA THR A 376 4.70 -33.82 7.73
C THR A 376 5.86 -34.01 8.70
N GLY A 377 7.05 -33.61 8.28
CA GLY A 377 8.14 -33.35 9.21
C GLY A 377 7.79 -32.23 10.21
N ARG A 378 8.61 -32.04 11.21
CA ARG A 378 8.43 -30.99 12.23
C ARG A 378 9.19 -29.74 11.83
N TYR A 379 8.51 -28.61 11.77
CA TYR A 379 9.13 -27.29 11.59
C TYR A 379 9.44 -26.70 12.96
N LYS A 380 10.69 -26.31 13.18
CA LYS A 380 11.16 -25.69 14.44
C LYS A 380 11.40 -24.20 14.21
N PHE A 381 10.97 -23.39 15.17
CA PHE A 381 11.09 -21.93 15.14
C PHE A 381 12.35 -21.46 15.88
#